data_d0e4d416a857d2c1b9579f5ec8c52550
#
_entry.id   d0e4d416a857d2c1b9579f5ec8c52550
#
_cell.length_a   1.000
_cell.length_b   1.000
_cell.length_c   1.000
_cell.angle_alpha   90.00
_cell.angle_beta   90.00
_cell.angle_gamma   90.00
#
_symmetry.space_group_name_H-M   'P 1'
#
loop_
_entity.id
_entity.type
_entity.pdbx_description
1 polymer ?
#
loop_
_entity_poly.entity_id
_entity_poly.type
_entity_poly.pdbx_seq_one_letter_code
_entity_poly.pdbx_strand_id
1 'polypeptide(L)' 'MLEGTIKWYNEKKGYGFIKTENGEEIYLPKTGIQDPGYFGLQKDDRVSFEIKETNKGSQAFKVKFIS' A
#
# COMPACT_ATOMS: atom_id res chain seq x y z
N MET A 1 -12.03 -3.37 -5.90
CA MET A 1 -10.68 -3.02 -5.42
C MET A 1 -10.57 -1.53 -5.22
N LEU A 2 -9.86 -1.14 -4.20
CA LEU A 2 -9.60 0.28 -3.94
C LEU A 2 -8.30 0.69 -4.64
N GLU A 3 -8.18 1.98 -4.91
CA GLU A 3 -6.97 2.53 -5.50
C GLU A 3 -6.47 3.68 -4.65
N GLY A 4 -5.16 3.85 -4.62
CA GLY A 4 -4.53 4.94 -3.92
C GLY A 4 -3.11 5.14 -4.41
N THR A 5 -2.39 6.02 -3.73
CA THR A 5 -0.99 6.28 -4.06
C THR A 5 -0.12 5.95 -2.85
N ILE A 6 1.11 5.55 -3.14
CA ILE A 6 2.08 5.27 -2.07
C ILE A 6 2.50 6.61 -1.47
N LYS A 7 2.23 6.79 -0.18
CA LYS A 7 2.71 7.97 0.53
C LYS A 7 4.21 7.85 0.78
N TRP A 8 4.63 6.71 1.29
CA TRP A 8 6.03 6.32 1.40
C TRP A 8 6.10 4.83 1.69
N TYR A 9 7.23 4.24 1.37
CA TYR A 9 7.46 2.83 1.66
C TYR A 9 8.94 2.62 1.93
N ASN A 10 9.25 1.90 3.00
CA ASN A 10 10.62 1.59 3.37
C ASN A 10 10.83 0.08 3.30
N GLU A 11 11.51 -0.38 2.27
CA GLU A 11 11.72 -1.79 2.03
C GLU A 11 12.56 -2.45 3.13
N LYS A 12 13.52 -1.72 3.68
CA LYS A 12 14.35 -2.25 4.76
C LYS A 12 13.55 -2.49 6.02
N LYS A 13 12.63 -1.59 6.34
CA LYS A 13 11.76 -1.72 7.51
C LYS A 13 10.59 -2.64 7.24
N GLY A 14 10.25 -2.85 5.97
CA GLY A 14 9.19 -3.76 5.57
C GLY A 14 7.78 -3.21 5.72
N TYR A 15 7.60 -1.88 5.67
CA TYR A 15 6.27 -1.29 5.73
C TYR A 15 6.24 0.11 5.14
N GLY A 16 5.04 0.59 4.93
CA GLY A 16 4.81 1.94 4.43
C GLY A 16 3.35 2.30 4.61
N PHE A 17 2.92 3.33 3.87
CA PHE A 17 1.53 3.79 3.91
C PHE A 17 1.04 4.12 2.53
N ILE A 18 -0.25 3.84 2.31
CA ILE A 18 -0.97 4.21 1.09
C ILE A 18 -1.90 5.36 1.44
N LYS A 19 -1.94 6.38 0.59
CA LYS A 19 -2.88 7.48 0.74
C LYS A 19 -4.07 7.23 -0.19
N THR A 20 -5.27 7.19 0.36
CA THR A 20 -6.48 6.98 -0.41
C THR A 20 -6.95 8.30 -1.03
N GLU A 21 -7.92 8.21 -1.94
CA GLU A 21 -8.52 9.39 -2.56
C GLU A 21 -9.20 10.30 -1.54
N ASN A 22 -9.67 9.73 -0.43
CA ASN A 22 -10.30 10.49 0.65
C ASN A 22 -9.28 11.14 1.60
N GLY A 23 -7.99 10.94 1.34
CA GLY A 23 -6.96 11.49 2.21
C GLY A 23 -6.62 10.64 3.42
N GLU A 24 -7.18 9.45 3.51
CA GLU A 24 -6.86 8.52 4.60
C GLU A 24 -5.52 7.84 4.35
N GLU A 25 -4.85 7.45 5.42
CA GLU A 25 -3.61 6.70 5.35
C GLU A 25 -3.86 5.27 5.80
N ILE A 26 -3.49 4.32 4.94
CA ILE A 26 -3.69 2.90 5.22
C ILE A 26 -2.32 2.24 5.38
N TYR A 27 -2.13 1.53 6.49
CA TYR A 27 -0.89 0.82 6.76
C TYR A 27 -0.63 -0.24 5.69
N LEU A 28 0.58 -0.25 5.16
CA LEU A 28 0.99 -1.19 4.11
C LEU A 28 2.16 -2.02 4.61
N PRO A 29 1.93 -3.24 5.09
CA PRO A 29 3.03 -4.14 5.45
C PRO A 29 3.61 -4.79 4.19
N LYS A 30 4.86 -5.16 4.24
CA LYS A 30 5.52 -5.86 3.13
C LYS A 30 4.77 -7.12 2.72
N THR A 31 4.22 -7.83 3.69
CA THR A 31 3.47 -9.07 3.44
C THR A 31 2.15 -8.82 2.70
N GLY A 32 1.68 -7.58 2.67
CA GLY A 32 0.47 -7.23 1.94
C GLY A 32 0.69 -6.91 0.47
N ILE A 33 1.95 -6.82 0.03
CA ILE A 33 2.26 -6.49 -1.35
C ILE A 33 2.24 -7.77 -2.18
N GLN A 34 1.36 -7.81 -3.18
CA GLN A 34 1.26 -8.93 -4.09
C GLN A 34 2.10 -8.72 -5.34
N ASP A 35 2.10 -7.49 -5.87
CA ASP A 35 2.84 -7.14 -7.08
C ASP A 35 3.42 -5.73 -6.92
N PRO A 36 4.72 -5.61 -6.61
CA PRO A 36 5.34 -4.30 -6.41
C PRO A 36 5.71 -3.59 -7.71
N GLY A 37 5.48 -4.25 -8.86
CA GLY A 37 5.91 -3.70 -10.13
C GLY A 37 7.38 -3.97 -10.41
N TYR A 38 7.87 -3.39 -11.50
CA TYR A 38 9.21 -3.69 -12.01
C TYR A 38 10.33 -3.20 -11.07
N PHE A 39 10.17 -1.99 -10.52
CA PHE A 39 11.21 -1.37 -9.70
C PHE A 39 10.88 -1.38 -8.20
N GLY A 40 9.80 -2.07 -7.81
CA GLY A 40 9.30 -2.00 -6.45
C GLY A 40 8.44 -0.76 -6.24
N LEU A 41 7.77 -0.70 -5.08
CA LEU A 41 6.89 0.41 -4.78
C LEU A 41 7.69 1.64 -4.35
N GLN A 42 7.33 2.78 -4.93
CA GLN A 42 7.98 4.04 -4.63
C GLN A 42 6.91 5.10 -4.34
N LYS A 43 7.36 6.21 -3.76
CA LYS A 43 6.47 7.32 -3.45
C LYS A 43 5.71 7.76 -4.70
N ASP A 44 4.42 8.02 -4.52
CA ASP A 44 3.51 8.48 -5.57
C ASP A 44 3.11 7.44 -6.61
N ASP A 45 3.59 6.19 -6.47
CA ASP A 45 3.11 5.12 -7.34
C ASP A 45 1.63 4.85 -7.06
N ARG A 46 0.88 4.60 -8.12
CA ARG A 46 -0.53 4.21 -7.99
C ARG A 46 -0.64 2.71 -7.82
N VAL A 47 -1.46 2.31 -6.88
CA VAL A 47 -1.66 0.90 -6.56
C VAL A 47 -3.14 0.59 -6.37
N SER A 48 -3.51 -0.65 -6.63
CA SER A 48 -4.80 -1.18 -6.22
C SER A 48 -4.59 -2.04 -4.98
N PHE A 49 -5.59 -2.09 -4.13
CA PHE A 49 -5.46 -2.84 -2.89
C PHE A 49 -6.83 -3.15 -2.29
N GLU A 50 -6.83 -4.02 -1.30
CA GLU A 50 -8.00 -4.30 -0.47
C GLU A 50 -7.65 -3.96 0.97
N ILE A 51 -8.67 -3.68 1.78
CA ILE A 51 -8.48 -3.34 3.17
C ILE A 51 -8.89 -4.52 4.05
N LYS A 52 -8.05 -4.81 5.03
CA LYS A 52 -8.33 -5.81 6.06
C LYS A 52 -8.31 -5.11 7.40
N GLU A 53 -9.38 -5.31 8.18
CA GLU A 53 -9.42 -4.78 9.53
C GLU A 53 -8.63 -5.68 10.47
N THR A 54 -7.75 -5.09 11.25
CA THR A 54 -6.96 -5.79 12.25
C THR A 54 -7.14 -5.14 13.61
N ASN A 55 -6.60 -5.78 14.65
CA ASN A 55 -6.63 -5.22 15.99
C ASN A 55 -5.91 -3.88 16.10
N LYS A 56 -5.03 -3.60 15.14
CA LYS A 56 -4.26 -2.36 15.09
C LYS A 56 -4.83 -1.33 14.13
N GLY A 57 -5.96 -1.63 13.50
CA GLY A 57 -6.61 -0.76 12.54
C GLY A 57 -6.66 -1.34 11.14
N SER A 58 -6.91 -0.49 10.16
CA SER A 58 -7.03 -0.90 8.76
C SER A 58 -5.65 -1.15 8.16
N GLN A 59 -5.54 -2.20 7.39
CA GLN A 59 -4.30 -2.63 6.77
C GLN A 59 -4.56 -2.98 5.30
N ALA A 60 -3.68 -2.56 4.42
CA ALA A 60 -3.79 -2.90 3.00
C ALA A 60 -3.24 -4.30 2.74
N PHE A 61 -3.87 -5.00 1.82
CA PHE A 61 -3.40 -6.30 1.36
C PHE A 61 -3.74 -6.48 -0.11
N LYS A 62 -3.14 -7.49 -0.75
CA LYS A 62 -3.25 -7.71 -2.20
C LYS A 62 -2.91 -6.45 -2.98
N VAL A 63 -1.88 -5.75 -2.53
CA VAL A 63 -1.45 -4.51 -3.14
C VAL A 63 -0.74 -4.81 -4.45
N LYS A 64 -1.19 -4.17 -5.52
CA LYS A 64 -0.63 -4.35 -6.86
C LYS A 64 -0.31 -3.00 -7.47
N PHE A 65 0.84 -2.90 -8.09
CA PHE A 65 1.25 -1.70 -8.81
C PHE A 65 0.37 -1.49 -10.04
N ILE A 66 -0.08 -0.26 -10.28
CA ILE A 66 -0.87 0.11 -11.45
C ILE A 66 -0.06 1.02 -12.39
N SER A 67 0.50 2.08 -11.83
CA SER A 67 1.24 3.03 -12.68
C SER A 67 2.18 3.93 -11.88
#